data_bd52d042ae5ed686eaa80eeb1f3da31f
#
_entry.id   bd52d042ae5ed686eaa80eeb1f3da31f
#
_cell.length_a   1.000
_cell.length_b   1.000
_cell.length_c   1.000
_cell.angle_alpha   90.00
_cell.angle_beta   90.00
_cell.angle_gamma   90.00
#
_symmetry.space_group_name_H-M   'P 1'
#
loop_
_entity.id
_entity.type
_entity.pdbx_description
1 polymer ?
#
loop_
_entity_poly.entity_id
_entity_poly.type
_entity_poly.pdbx_seq_one_letter_code
_entity_poly.pdbx_strand_id
1 'polypeptide(L)'
;MATDVFTVAERIAHSLKRHDVTHIFAQSLPSALILAAEAIGIRQVAYRQENMGGTMADGYARLSGRVGVVAAQNGPAATLLVPPLAEALKASVPIVALVQDVERDQADRNAFQELDHFALFQSCTKWVRKVIVAERIDDYVDAAFTAATSGRPGPVALLLPADLLREQIAPSPFRREAALGHWPLDRLRPRNDDVERAASMIAAAHAPIIIAGGGVHASRAAGELSALQDEASLPVVTTNMGKGAVDEHHPLSGGVLGALVGPRSLGRHSVALVEEADLVILVGTRTNQNGTDSWRQIPRSASVIHIDVDPAEIGRTYEAVRLAGDAAETIRALRSELAGRDLSYRTSKRDQLTVRIAEFWRAFETERQSVARSDASPIRPERIMFELQQLMTADTTVVADASYSSMWVAGQLRALSPGMRFLLPRGLAGLGWGLPLALGAKVAEPDKPVVTIVGDGGFAHSWAELETMVRSKLPILVIVLNNGILGFQRDAETAKFGKFTTACSFADVDHQKIAEACGCPAVRISDPADLPRYLERGLSGEGPLLIEVMTDPGAHPPLSLFAAMDRAA
;
A
#
# COMPACT_ATOMS: atom_id res chain seq x y z
N MET A 1 -6.66 41.07 -28.30
CA MET A 1 -5.85 39.98 -27.75
C MET A 1 -6.42 38.71 -28.34
N ALA A 2 -5.63 37.93 -29.08
CA ALA A 2 -6.10 36.63 -29.55
C ALA A 2 -6.41 35.81 -28.30
N THR A 3 -7.65 35.38 -28.13
CA THR A 3 -8.02 34.45 -27.09
C THR A 3 -7.34 33.14 -27.44
N ASP A 4 -6.38 32.69 -26.61
CA ASP A 4 -5.77 31.38 -26.76
C ASP A 4 -6.90 30.33 -26.71
N VAL A 5 -7.17 29.70 -27.86
CA VAL A 5 -8.18 28.64 -27.98
C VAL A 5 -7.44 27.32 -27.80
N PHE A 6 -7.93 26.48 -26.90
CA PHE A 6 -7.36 25.17 -26.61
C PHE A 6 -8.34 24.06 -26.95
N THR A 7 -7.86 22.91 -27.33
CA THR A 7 -8.70 21.70 -27.32
C THR A 7 -9.00 21.28 -25.87
N VAL A 8 -10.09 20.55 -25.68
CA VAL A 8 -10.42 19.99 -24.35
C VAL A 8 -9.27 19.13 -23.82
N ALA A 9 -8.61 18.35 -24.69
CA ALA A 9 -7.44 17.55 -24.32
C ALA A 9 -6.29 18.41 -23.77
N GLU A 10 -5.96 19.54 -24.41
CA GLU A 10 -4.97 20.49 -23.95
C GLU A 10 -5.38 21.15 -22.61
N ARG A 11 -6.66 21.47 -22.44
CA ARG A 11 -7.17 22.01 -21.18
C ARG A 11 -7.05 21.01 -20.03
N ILE A 12 -7.35 19.73 -20.27
CA ILE A 12 -7.11 18.67 -19.28
C ILE A 12 -5.63 18.63 -18.93
N ALA A 13 -4.72 18.61 -19.92
CA ALA A 13 -3.29 18.57 -19.68
C ALA A 13 -2.81 19.77 -18.84
N HIS A 14 -3.26 20.99 -19.14
CA HIS A 14 -2.96 22.18 -18.34
C HIS A 14 -3.51 22.08 -16.91
N SER A 15 -4.71 21.54 -16.71
CA SER A 15 -5.29 21.32 -15.39
C SER A 15 -4.51 20.27 -14.60
N LEU A 16 -4.09 19.16 -15.25
CA LEU A 16 -3.19 18.17 -14.63
C LEU A 16 -1.87 18.80 -14.19
N LYS A 17 -1.27 19.65 -15.04
CA LYS A 17 -0.01 20.36 -14.70
C LYS A 17 -0.21 21.30 -13.51
N ARG A 18 -1.32 22.04 -13.45
CA ARG A 18 -1.69 22.90 -12.31
C ARG A 18 -1.85 22.10 -11.02
N HIS A 19 -2.31 20.84 -11.09
CA HIS A 19 -2.42 19.94 -9.96
C HIS A 19 -1.12 19.18 -9.63
N ASP A 20 0.02 19.66 -10.12
CA ASP A 20 1.36 19.08 -9.89
C ASP A 20 1.52 17.64 -10.41
N VAL A 21 0.73 17.24 -11.40
CA VAL A 21 0.91 15.95 -12.07
C VAL A 21 2.17 16.00 -12.92
N THR A 22 3.10 15.11 -12.61
CA THR A 22 4.39 14.99 -13.32
C THR A 22 4.44 13.76 -14.22
N HIS A 23 3.63 12.74 -13.92
CA HIS A 23 3.57 11.49 -14.66
C HIS A 23 2.14 11.06 -14.90
N ILE A 24 1.90 10.44 -16.06
CA ILE A 24 0.65 9.76 -16.41
C ILE A 24 0.97 8.31 -16.79
N PHE A 25 0.27 7.36 -16.16
CA PHE A 25 0.39 5.95 -16.49
C PHE A 25 -0.62 5.63 -17.60
N ALA A 26 -0.14 5.39 -18.81
CA ALA A 26 -1.00 5.25 -19.97
C ALA A 26 -0.32 4.45 -21.09
N GLN A 27 -1.11 3.86 -21.95
CA GLN A 27 -0.69 3.48 -23.30
C GLN A 27 -0.94 4.67 -24.26
N SER A 28 -1.07 4.42 -25.56
CA SER A 28 -1.26 5.47 -26.56
C SER A 28 -2.63 6.14 -26.58
N LEU A 29 -3.61 5.57 -25.88
CA LEU A 29 -4.99 6.07 -25.87
C LEU A 29 -5.41 6.53 -24.44
N PRO A 30 -6.17 7.61 -24.35
CA PRO A 30 -6.66 8.53 -25.41
C PRO A 30 -5.56 9.42 -25.99
N SER A 31 -5.23 9.25 -27.26
CA SER A 31 -4.04 9.86 -27.90
C SER A 31 -4.04 11.39 -27.82
N ALA A 32 -5.19 12.04 -28.03
CA ALA A 32 -5.28 13.50 -27.95
C ALA A 32 -4.81 14.03 -26.59
N LEU A 33 -5.22 13.37 -25.50
CA LEU A 33 -4.84 13.74 -24.15
C LEU A 33 -3.35 13.44 -23.88
N ILE A 34 -2.86 12.27 -24.28
CA ILE A 34 -1.47 11.88 -24.03
C ILE A 34 -0.51 12.81 -24.75
N LEU A 35 -0.77 13.10 -26.03
CA LEU A 35 0.03 14.05 -26.82
C LEU A 35 0.03 15.46 -26.19
N ALA A 36 -1.12 15.94 -25.74
CA ALA A 36 -1.23 17.23 -25.07
C ALA A 36 -0.45 17.26 -23.72
N ALA A 37 -0.50 16.17 -22.97
CA ALA A 37 0.23 16.06 -21.70
C ALA A 37 1.77 16.05 -21.92
N GLU A 38 2.24 15.28 -22.90
CA GLU A 38 3.66 15.23 -23.26
C GLU A 38 4.18 16.59 -23.76
N ALA A 39 3.38 17.31 -24.56
CA ALA A 39 3.76 18.63 -25.09
C ALA A 39 4.07 19.66 -24.00
N ILE A 40 3.49 19.53 -22.82
CA ILE A 40 3.73 20.42 -21.67
C ILE A 40 4.61 19.80 -20.57
N GLY A 41 5.28 18.67 -20.90
CA GLY A 41 6.28 18.03 -20.05
C GLY A 41 5.72 17.15 -18.92
N ILE A 42 4.50 16.62 -19.04
CA ILE A 42 4.02 15.51 -18.23
C ILE A 42 4.56 14.22 -18.85
N ARG A 43 5.31 13.43 -18.07
CA ARG A 43 5.96 12.21 -18.58
C ARG A 43 4.96 11.06 -18.64
N GLN A 44 4.95 10.35 -19.76
CA GLN A 44 4.21 9.10 -19.86
C GLN A 44 5.03 7.92 -19.35
N VAL A 45 4.43 7.08 -18.51
CA VAL A 45 4.92 5.75 -18.16
C VAL A 45 4.02 4.73 -18.85
N ALA A 46 4.51 4.18 -19.97
CA ALA A 46 3.72 3.25 -20.77
C ALA A 46 3.82 1.84 -20.20
N TYR A 47 2.69 1.29 -19.76
CA TYR A 47 2.55 -0.06 -19.24
C TYR A 47 2.24 -1.08 -20.36
N ARG A 48 2.25 -2.36 -20.04
CA ARG A 48 1.86 -3.45 -20.96
C ARG A 48 0.38 -3.81 -20.86
N GLN A 49 -0.18 -3.66 -19.65
CA GLN A 49 -1.58 -3.98 -19.36
C GLN A 49 -2.20 -2.93 -18.41
N GLU A 50 -3.45 -2.56 -18.60
CA GLU A 50 -4.11 -1.45 -17.92
C GLU A 50 -4.23 -1.64 -16.40
N ASN A 51 -4.49 -2.87 -15.95
CA ASN A 51 -4.51 -3.18 -14.52
C ASN A 51 -3.15 -2.94 -13.86
N MET A 52 -2.06 -3.21 -14.57
CA MET A 52 -0.71 -2.91 -14.09
C MET A 52 -0.46 -1.39 -14.08
N GLY A 53 -0.96 -0.67 -15.09
CA GLY A 53 -0.91 0.81 -15.11
C GLY A 53 -1.63 1.45 -13.92
N GLY A 54 -2.83 0.97 -13.60
CA GLY A 54 -3.56 1.41 -12.40
C GLY A 54 -2.83 1.09 -11.10
N THR A 55 -2.16 -0.06 -11.03
CA THR A 55 -1.34 -0.46 -9.89
C THR A 55 -0.05 0.37 -9.77
N MET A 56 0.57 0.76 -10.90
CA MET A 56 1.70 1.71 -10.90
C MET A 56 1.25 3.08 -10.36
N ALA A 57 0.08 3.57 -10.77
CA ALA A 57 -0.49 4.81 -10.25
C ALA A 57 -0.74 4.74 -8.72
N ASP A 58 -1.16 3.58 -8.20
CA ASP A 58 -1.30 3.30 -6.77
C ASP A 58 0.06 3.42 -6.05
N GLY A 59 1.08 2.69 -6.51
CA GLY A 59 2.44 2.74 -5.94
C GLY A 59 3.04 4.15 -5.94
N TYR A 60 2.85 4.88 -7.05
CA TYR A 60 3.26 6.27 -7.17
C TYR A 60 2.56 7.17 -6.14
N ALA A 61 1.24 7.05 -6.00
CA ALA A 61 0.49 7.89 -5.08
C ALA A 61 0.88 7.67 -3.62
N ARG A 62 1.09 6.42 -3.22
CA ARG A 62 1.50 6.08 -1.84
C ARG A 62 2.85 6.68 -1.46
N LEU A 63 3.80 6.79 -2.38
CA LEU A 63 5.14 7.30 -2.08
C LEU A 63 5.23 8.82 -2.25
N SER A 64 4.80 9.34 -3.40
CA SER A 64 4.92 10.77 -3.72
C SER A 64 4.05 11.67 -2.85
N GLY A 65 2.92 11.15 -2.32
CA GLY A 65 1.85 11.96 -1.70
C GLY A 65 1.13 12.85 -2.70
N ARG A 66 1.21 12.50 -3.98
CA ARG A 66 0.46 13.11 -5.08
C ARG A 66 -0.57 12.13 -5.60
N VAL A 67 -1.58 12.63 -6.27
CA VAL A 67 -2.57 11.79 -6.94
C VAL A 67 -1.91 11.00 -8.06
N GLY A 68 -2.15 9.68 -8.10
CA GLY A 68 -1.77 8.86 -9.25
C GLY A 68 -2.75 9.10 -10.42
N VAL A 69 -2.23 9.32 -11.63
CA VAL A 69 -3.08 9.53 -12.81
C VAL A 69 -2.88 8.38 -13.78
N VAL A 70 -3.96 7.65 -14.07
CA VAL A 70 -3.97 6.59 -15.08
C VAL A 70 -4.93 6.94 -16.20
N ALA A 71 -4.55 6.65 -17.45
CA ALA A 71 -5.43 6.85 -18.60
C ALA A 71 -5.61 5.55 -19.38
N ALA A 72 -6.82 5.31 -19.88
CA ALA A 72 -7.18 4.12 -20.65
C ALA A 72 -8.24 4.40 -21.71
N GLN A 73 -8.27 3.54 -22.74
CA GLN A 73 -9.32 3.51 -23.73
C GLN A 73 -10.62 2.94 -23.15
N ASN A 74 -11.73 3.12 -23.83
CA ASN A 74 -13.02 2.48 -23.57
C ASN A 74 -12.99 0.94 -23.75
N GLY A 75 -14.05 0.29 -23.34
CA GLY A 75 -14.24 -1.17 -23.48
C GLY A 75 -13.21 -1.99 -22.71
N PRO A 76 -12.41 -2.84 -23.37
CA PRO A 76 -11.50 -3.79 -22.70
C PRO A 76 -10.48 -3.10 -21.77
N ALA A 77 -9.92 -1.98 -22.18
CA ALA A 77 -8.97 -1.23 -21.36
C ALA A 77 -9.62 -0.68 -20.09
N ALA A 78 -10.82 -0.09 -20.21
CA ALA A 78 -11.59 0.37 -19.06
C ALA A 78 -11.93 -0.76 -18.08
N THR A 79 -12.31 -1.95 -18.59
CA THR A 79 -12.63 -3.10 -17.73
C THR A 79 -11.41 -3.58 -16.93
N LEU A 80 -10.21 -3.51 -17.50
CA LEU A 80 -8.96 -3.88 -16.82
C LEU A 80 -8.54 -2.87 -15.72
N LEU A 81 -9.10 -1.67 -15.68
CA LEU A 81 -8.87 -0.72 -14.58
C LEU A 81 -9.68 -1.06 -13.31
N VAL A 82 -10.70 -1.91 -13.40
CA VAL A 82 -11.55 -2.24 -12.24
C VAL A 82 -10.75 -2.83 -11.07
N PRO A 83 -9.90 -3.86 -11.24
CA PRO A 83 -9.14 -4.42 -10.14
C PRO A 83 -8.25 -3.43 -9.38
N PRO A 84 -7.39 -2.61 -10.04
CA PRO A 84 -6.54 -1.66 -9.33
C PRO A 84 -7.33 -0.52 -8.68
N LEU A 85 -8.41 -0.04 -9.29
CA LEU A 85 -9.26 0.97 -8.68
C LEU A 85 -9.99 0.42 -7.45
N ALA A 86 -10.47 -0.82 -7.50
CA ALA A 86 -11.10 -1.48 -6.35
C ALA A 86 -10.11 -1.67 -5.18
N GLU A 87 -8.84 -2.06 -5.46
CA GLU A 87 -7.79 -2.09 -4.43
C GLU A 87 -7.54 -0.69 -3.86
N ALA A 88 -7.35 0.32 -4.71
CA ALA A 88 -7.11 1.69 -4.30
C ALA A 88 -8.26 2.24 -3.43
N LEU A 89 -9.51 1.92 -3.77
CA LEU A 89 -10.68 2.26 -2.96
C LEU A 89 -10.61 1.62 -1.58
N LYS A 90 -10.26 0.34 -1.52
CA LYS A 90 -10.12 -0.39 -0.26
C LYS A 90 -8.85 0.00 0.52
N ALA A 91 -7.79 0.37 -0.17
CA ALA A 91 -6.54 0.82 0.44
C ALA A 91 -6.52 2.33 0.77
N SER A 92 -7.54 3.09 0.34
CA SER A 92 -7.65 4.54 0.54
C SER A 92 -6.52 5.31 -0.17
N VAL A 93 -6.29 5.00 -1.45
CA VAL A 93 -5.26 5.62 -2.29
C VAL A 93 -5.91 6.48 -3.37
N PRO A 94 -5.53 7.77 -3.51
CA PRO A 94 -6.12 8.66 -4.50
C PRO A 94 -5.56 8.38 -5.90
N ILE A 95 -6.44 7.99 -6.80
CA ILE A 95 -6.15 7.80 -8.22
C ILE A 95 -7.20 8.54 -9.04
N VAL A 96 -6.78 9.28 -10.05
CA VAL A 96 -7.67 9.82 -11.09
C VAL A 96 -7.52 8.98 -12.35
N ALA A 97 -8.57 8.24 -12.70
CA ALA A 97 -8.65 7.49 -13.93
C ALA A 97 -9.33 8.34 -15.03
N LEU A 98 -8.58 8.62 -16.08
CA LEU A 98 -9.03 9.36 -17.27
C LEU A 98 -9.36 8.34 -18.35
N VAL A 99 -10.64 8.03 -18.52
CA VAL A 99 -11.09 6.94 -19.37
C VAL A 99 -11.79 7.50 -20.60
N GLN A 100 -11.27 7.17 -21.78
CA GLN A 100 -11.95 7.50 -23.03
C GLN A 100 -13.32 6.81 -23.05
N ASP A 101 -14.32 7.47 -23.61
CA ASP A 101 -15.63 6.89 -23.90
C ASP A 101 -15.95 7.04 -25.39
N VAL A 102 -16.98 6.35 -25.85
CA VAL A 102 -17.44 6.47 -27.26
C VAL A 102 -17.86 7.90 -27.60
N GLU A 103 -17.83 8.27 -28.85
CA GLU A 103 -18.31 9.58 -29.31
C GLU A 103 -19.80 9.77 -28.94
N ARG A 104 -20.19 10.98 -28.57
CA ARG A 104 -21.53 11.26 -28.02
C ARG A 104 -22.67 10.93 -28.97
N ASP A 105 -22.45 11.09 -30.26
CA ASP A 105 -23.44 10.76 -31.31
C ASP A 105 -23.51 9.26 -31.63
N GLN A 106 -22.58 8.47 -31.15
CA GLN A 106 -22.51 7.01 -31.32
C GLN A 106 -23.03 6.24 -30.10
N ALA A 107 -23.27 6.93 -28.98
CA ALA A 107 -23.75 6.30 -27.74
C ALA A 107 -25.11 5.62 -27.98
N ASP A 108 -25.32 4.47 -27.35
CA ASP A 108 -26.52 3.62 -27.46
C ASP A 108 -26.78 3.08 -28.89
N ARG A 109 -25.73 3.04 -29.71
CA ARG A 109 -25.79 2.52 -31.09
C ARG A 109 -24.93 1.28 -31.32
N ASN A 110 -24.48 0.63 -30.23
CA ASN A 110 -23.56 -0.50 -30.28
C ASN A 110 -22.23 -0.13 -30.97
N ALA A 111 -21.68 1.03 -30.58
CA ALA A 111 -20.43 1.53 -31.10
C ALA A 111 -19.27 0.58 -30.73
N PHE A 112 -18.14 0.69 -31.44
CA PHE A 112 -16.98 -0.16 -31.17
C PHE A 112 -16.49 0.00 -29.74
N GLN A 113 -16.41 -1.09 -29.00
CA GLN A 113 -15.99 -1.14 -27.56
C GLN A 113 -16.88 -0.31 -26.62
N GLU A 114 -18.13 -0.09 -26.98
CA GLU A 114 -19.10 0.56 -26.12
C GLU A 114 -19.45 -0.35 -24.94
N LEU A 115 -19.51 0.25 -23.75
CA LEU A 115 -19.97 -0.36 -22.50
C LEU A 115 -20.49 0.75 -21.59
N ASP A 116 -21.40 0.45 -20.69
CA ASP A 116 -21.78 1.38 -19.63
C ASP A 116 -20.63 1.52 -18.61
N HIS A 117 -19.63 2.35 -18.98
CA HIS A 117 -18.46 2.60 -18.11
C HIS A 117 -18.83 3.34 -16.82
N PHE A 118 -19.95 4.09 -16.84
CA PHE A 118 -20.42 4.76 -15.62
C PHE A 118 -20.85 3.73 -14.57
N ALA A 119 -21.70 2.79 -14.94
CA ALA A 119 -22.11 1.70 -14.04
C ALA A 119 -20.92 0.81 -13.64
N LEU A 120 -20.00 0.54 -14.58
CA LEU A 120 -18.78 -0.25 -14.32
C LEU A 120 -17.96 0.32 -13.17
N PHE A 121 -17.70 1.62 -13.16
CA PHE A 121 -16.83 2.25 -12.16
C PHE A 121 -17.53 2.66 -10.85
N GLN A 122 -18.85 2.65 -10.78
CA GLN A 122 -19.59 3.01 -9.55
C GLN A 122 -19.19 2.18 -8.32
N SER A 123 -18.91 0.89 -8.50
CA SER A 123 -18.61 -0.02 -7.39
C SER A 123 -17.15 0.02 -6.93
N CYS A 124 -16.25 0.54 -7.76
CA CYS A 124 -14.81 0.51 -7.51
C CYS A 124 -14.16 1.89 -7.40
N THR A 125 -14.95 2.98 -7.41
CA THR A 125 -14.47 4.34 -7.25
C THR A 125 -15.26 5.11 -6.20
N LYS A 126 -14.67 6.16 -5.65
CA LYS A 126 -15.33 7.13 -4.78
C LYS A 126 -16.32 8.03 -5.54
N TRP A 127 -16.02 8.28 -6.80
CA TRP A 127 -16.74 9.22 -7.63
C TRP A 127 -16.50 8.88 -9.11
N VAL A 128 -17.55 8.92 -9.91
CA VAL A 128 -17.48 8.74 -11.37
C VAL A 128 -18.34 9.78 -12.05
N ARG A 129 -17.85 10.39 -13.15
CA ARG A 129 -18.62 11.32 -13.98
C ARG A 129 -18.25 11.14 -15.44
N LYS A 130 -19.26 11.34 -16.31
CA LYS A 130 -19.08 11.51 -17.75
C LYS A 130 -19.12 12.99 -18.08
N VAL A 131 -18.11 13.48 -18.79
CA VAL A 131 -18.06 14.87 -19.25
C VAL A 131 -18.96 15.01 -20.47
N ILE A 132 -19.92 15.93 -20.42
CA ILE A 132 -20.88 16.17 -21.51
C ILE A 132 -20.81 17.61 -22.04
N VAL A 133 -20.18 18.51 -21.30
CA VAL A 133 -20.07 19.95 -21.62
C VAL A 133 -18.59 20.31 -21.65
N ALA A 134 -18.07 20.62 -22.83
CA ALA A 134 -16.64 20.88 -23.08
C ALA A 134 -16.12 22.08 -22.26
N GLU A 135 -16.89 23.18 -22.20
CA GLU A 135 -16.53 24.41 -21.51
C GLU A 135 -16.37 24.23 -19.98
N ARG A 136 -16.91 23.14 -19.44
CA ARG A 136 -16.82 22.81 -18.01
C ARG A 136 -15.72 21.81 -17.68
N ILE A 137 -14.82 21.52 -18.60
CA ILE A 137 -13.78 20.48 -18.38
C ILE A 137 -12.91 20.79 -17.16
N ASP A 138 -12.55 22.04 -16.93
CA ASP A 138 -11.78 22.45 -15.75
C ASP A 138 -12.54 22.18 -14.42
N ASP A 139 -13.89 22.35 -14.41
CA ASP A 139 -14.72 22.02 -13.25
C ASP A 139 -14.66 20.52 -12.92
N TYR A 140 -14.76 19.68 -13.98
CA TYR A 140 -14.74 18.24 -13.81
C TYR A 140 -13.38 17.72 -13.33
N VAL A 141 -12.28 18.29 -13.84
CA VAL A 141 -10.92 17.91 -13.41
C VAL A 141 -10.70 18.33 -11.96
N ASP A 142 -11.04 19.56 -11.58
CA ASP A 142 -10.91 20.05 -10.20
C ASP A 142 -11.77 19.20 -9.24
N ALA A 143 -13.02 18.88 -9.62
CA ALA A 143 -13.90 18.04 -8.82
C ALA A 143 -13.35 16.61 -8.68
N ALA A 144 -12.73 16.05 -9.72
CA ALA A 144 -12.09 14.73 -9.67
C ALA A 144 -10.93 14.71 -8.65
N PHE A 145 -10.04 15.71 -8.71
CA PHE A 145 -8.93 15.81 -7.76
C PHE A 145 -9.42 16.04 -6.33
N THR A 146 -10.38 16.96 -6.14
CA THR A 146 -10.99 17.19 -4.82
C THR A 146 -11.62 15.92 -4.27
N ALA A 147 -12.42 15.20 -5.08
CA ALA A 147 -13.05 13.96 -4.64
C ALA A 147 -12.03 12.88 -4.30
N ALA A 148 -10.92 12.78 -5.05
CA ALA A 148 -9.87 11.79 -4.78
C ALA A 148 -9.13 12.06 -3.46
N THR A 149 -8.90 13.31 -3.10
CA THR A 149 -7.96 13.73 -2.05
C THR A 149 -8.61 14.18 -0.73
N SER A 150 -9.89 14.61 -0.76
CA SER A 150 -10.62 15.09 0.42
C SER A 150 -11.17 13.96 1.27
N GLY A 151 -11.17 14.13 2.58
CA GLY A 151 -11.62 13.14 3.56
C GLY A 151 -10.80 11.86 3.45
N ARG A 152 -11.48 10.70 3.47
CA ARG A 152 -10.81 9.43 3.15
C ARG A 152 -10.41 9.42 1.67
N PRO A 153 -9.11 9.34 1.32
CA PRO A 153 -8.67 9.32 -0.06
C PRO A 153 -9.19 8.08 -0.82
N GLY A 154 -9.27 8.19 -2.14
CA GLY A 154 -9.67 7.05 -2.95
C GLY A 154 -9.70 7.36 -4.45
N PRO A 155 -9.88 6.34 -5.30
CA PRO A 155 -9.91 6.50 -6.75
C PRO A 155 -11.19 7.15 -7.24
N VAL A 156 -11.06 7.85 -8.36
CA VAL A 156 -12.17 8.46 -9.10
C VAL A 156 -12.01 8.16 -10.59
N ALA A 157 -13.11 8.17 -11.34
CA ALA A 157 -13.08 7.99 -12.79
C ALA A 157 -13.77 9.17 -13.49
N LEU A 158 -13.11 9.70 -14.51
CA LEU A 158 -13.63 10.73 -15.39
C LEU A 158 -13.73 10.15 -16.81
N LEU A 159 -14.96 10.01 -17.31
CA LEU A 159 -15.26 9.46 -18.63
C LEU A 159 -15.26 10.60 -19.65
N LEU A 160 -14.45 10.45 -20.69
CA LEU A 160 -14.11 11.47 -21.68
C LEU A 160 -14.54 11.01 -23.09
N PRO A 161 -15.70 11.44 -23.61
CA PRO A 161 -16.09 11.14 -24.98
C PRO A 161 -15.01 11.54 -25.99
N ALA A 162 -14.74 10.66 -26.97
CA ALA A 162 -13.62 10.84 -27.89
C ALA A 162 -13.78 12.08 -28.80
N ASP A 163 -14.99 12.44 -29.20
CA ASP A 163 -15.28 13.65 -29.95
C ASP A 163 -15.05 14.91 -29.13
N LEU A 164 -15.45 14.89 -27.84
CA LEU A 164 -15.30 16.02 -26.92
C LEU A 164 -13.82 16.39 -26.72
N LEU A 165 -12.91 15.43 -26.68
CA LEU A 165 -11.46 15.71 -26.50
C LEU A 165 -10.87 16.61 -27.59
N ARG A 166 -11.49 16.63 -28.79
CA ARG A 166 -11.05 17.42 -29.96
C ARG A 166 -11.74 18.78 -30.06
N GLU A 167 -12.76 19.05 -29.26
CA GLU A 167 -13.46 20.33 -29.29
C GLU A 167 -12.55 21.48 -28.84
N GLN A 168 -12.66 22.59 -29.56
CA GLN A 168 -11.98 23.82 -29.23
C GLN A 168 -12.83 24.67 -28.29
N ILE A 169 -12.25 25.10 -27.19
CA ILE A 169 -12.93 25.90 -26.18
C ILE A 169 -12.11 27.13 -25.79
N ALA A 170 -12.81 28.18 -25.40
CA ALA A 170 -12.19 29.36 -24.79
C ALA A 170 -11.68 29.01 -23.37
N PRO A 171 -10.68 29.74 -22.86
CA PRO A 171 -10.25 29.62 -21.46
C PRO A 171 -11.43 29.82 -20.49
N SER A 172 -11.40 29.11 -19.36
CA SER A 172 -12.39 29.30 -18.30
C SER A 172 -12.45 30.78 -17.88
N PRO A 173 -13.65 31.37 -17.77
CA PRO A 173 -13.80 32.76 -17.29
C PRO A 173 -13.47 32.90 -15.79
N PHE A 174 -13.35 31.80 -15.07
CA PHE A 174 -13.06 31.78 -13.65
C PHE A 174 -11.58 31.57 -13.41
N ARG A 175 -11.04 32.29 -12.41
CA ARG A 175 -9.67 32.13 -11.96
C ARG A 175 -9.50 30.74 -11.32
N ARG A 176 -8.46 30.01 -11.74
CA ARG A 176 -8.13 28.67 -11.25
C ARG A 176 -6.62 28.56 -11.05
N GLU A 177 -6.19 28.65 -9.79
CA GLU A 177 -4.78 28.62 -9.42
C GLU A 177 -4.46 27.51 -8.41
N ALA A 178 -5.48 26.97 -7.72
CA ALA A 178 -5.26 25.96 -6.68
C ALA A 178 -4.70 24.67 -7.26
N ALA A 179 -3.66 24.15 -6.62
CA ALA A 179 -3.11 22.82 -6.84
C ALA A 179 -3.81 21.83 -5.90
N LEU A 180 -4.58 20.90 -6.45
CA LEU A 180 -5.39 19.93 -5.69
C LEU A 180 -4.80 18.52 -5.73
N GLY A 181 -3.62 18.34 -6.32
CA GLY A 181 -3.01 17.03 -6.58
C GLY A 181 -2.24 16.43 -5.41
N HIS A 182 -2.08 17.13 -4.29
CA HIS A 182 -1.48 16.62 -3.07
C HIS A 182 -2.53 16.06 -2.10
N TRP A 183 -2.15 15.05 -1.35
CA TRP A 183 -3.04 14.46 -0.35
C TRP A 183 -2.33 14.16 0.97
N PRO A 184 -3.05 14.22 2.12
CA PRO A 184 -4.43 14.69 2.26
C PRO A 184 -4.58 16.15 1.82
N LEU A 185 -5.70 16.49 1.14
CA LEU A 185 -5.98 17.87 0.75
C LEU A 185 -6.35 18.72 1.97
N ASP A 186 -7.27 18.21 2.77
CA ASP A 186 -7.76 18.86 3.97
C ASP A 186 -7.35 18.04 5.20
N ARG A 187 -6.85 18.73 6.25
CA ARG A 187 -6.48 18.09 7.52
C ARG A 187 -7.47 18.54 8.59
N LEU A 188 -8.51 17.75 8.78
CA LEU A 188 -9.53 18.02 9.79
C LEU A 188 -9.00 17.68 11.18
N ARG A 189 -9.41 18.48 12.17
CA ARG A 189 -9.10 18.25 13.58
C ARG A 189 -10.39 17.82 14.32
N PRO A 190 -10.33 16.85 15.22
CA PRO A 190 -11.49 16.49 16.06
C PRO A 190 -11.86 17.61 17.02
N ARG A 191 -13.05 17.51 17.63
CA ARG A 191 -13.51 18.46 18.64
C ARG A 191 -12.58 18.43 19.85
N ASN A 192 -12.33 19.60 20.44
CA ASN A 192 -11.46 19.72 21.62
C ASN A 192 -11.97 18.87 22.79
N ASP A 193 -13.28 18.88 23.09
CA ASP A 193 -13.87 18.07 24.18
C ASP A 193 -13.57 16.57 24.02
N ASP A 194 -13.59 16.05 22.77
CA ASP A 194 -13.29 14.65 22.49
C ASP A 194 -11.79 14.35 22.65
N VAL A 195 -10.93 15.31 22.30
CA VAL A 195 -9.47 15.21 22.50
C VAL A 195 -9.14 15.24 23.99
N GLU A 196 -9.73 16.14 24.79
CA GLU A 196 -9.58 16.23 26.24
C GLU A 196 -10.03 14.95 26.94
N ARG A 197 -11.19 14.38 26.53
CA ARG A 197 -11.70 13.11 27.01
C ARG A 197 -10.73 11.97 26.72
N ALA A 198 -10.23 11.88 25.48
CA ALA A 198 -9.27 10.84 25.08
C ALA A 198 -7.95 10.98 25.85
N ALA A 199 -7.42 12.19 26.02
CA ALA A 199 -6.21 12.44 26.79
C ALA A 199 -6.39 12.03 28.27
N SER A 200 -7.58 12.30 28.86
CA SER A 200 -7.90 11.85 30.22
C SER A 200 -7.90 10.34 30.36
N MET A 201 -8.48 9.63 29.36
CA MET A 201 -8.47 8.17 29.34
C MET A 201 -7.05 7.61 29.20
N ILE A 202 -6.23 8.21 28.31
CA ILE A 202 -4.83 7.81 28.14
C ILE A 202 -4.05 8.01 29.44
N ALA A 203 -4.20 9.13 30.13
CA ALA A 203 -3.52 9.38 31.39
C ALA A 203 -3.93 8.42 32.51
N ALA A 204 -5.20 8.03 32.57
CA ALA A 204 -5.75 7.15 33.59
C ALA A 204 -5.51 5.66 33.34
N ALA A 205 -5.22 5.24 32.10
CA ALA A 205 -5.06 3.84 31.73
C ALA A 205 -3.81 3.20 32.36
N HIS A 206 -3.92 1.95 32.80
CA HIS A 206 -2.83 1.16 33.38
C HIS A 206 -2.01 0.41 32.32
N ALA A 207 -2.67 -0.11 31.28
CA ALA A 207 -2.06 -0.88 30.20
C ALA A 207 -2.57 -0.42 28.81
N PRO A 208 -2.38 0.86 28.43
CA PRO A 208 -2.79 1.32 27.11
C PRO A 208 -1.84 0.85 26.03
N ILE A 209 -2.39 0.66 24.81
CA ILE A 209 -1.62 0.29 23.62
C ILE A 209 -2.13 1.04 22.39
N ILE A 210 -1.21 1.39 21.49
CA ILE A 210 -1.55 1.93 20.16
C ILE A 210 -1.50 0.81 19.13
N ILE A 211 -2.54 0.71 18.29
CA ILE A 211 -2.55 -0.09 17.06
C ILE A 211 -2.56 0.86 15.87
N ALA A 212 -1.40 0.99 15.22
CA ALA A 212 -1.21 1.89 14.09
C ALA A 212 -1.52 1.19 12.75
N GLY A 213 -2.40 1.79 11.97
CA GLY A 213 -2.77 1.33 10.63
C GLY A 213 -2.19 2.16 9.50
N GLY A 214 -2.62 1.86 8.27
CA GLY A 214 -2.19 2.56 7.05
C GLY A 214 -2.50 4.06 7.01
N GLY A 215 -3.47 4.52 7.79
CA GLY A 215 -3.81 5.93 7.90
C GLY A 215 -2.68 6.79 8.49
N VAL A 216 -1.76 6.20 9.27
CA VAL A 216 -0.55 6.90 9.74
C VAL A 216 0.34 7.30 8.57
N HIS A 217 0.55 6.41 7.59
CA HIS A 217 1.29 6.72 6.37
C HIS A 217 0.53 7.71 5.48
N ALA A 218 -0.77 7.51 5.32
CA ALA A 218 -1.62 8.40 4.52
C ALA A 218 -1.61 9.84 5.03
N SER A 219 -1.66 10.01 6.34
CA SER A 219 -1.57 11.31 7.02
C SER A 219 -0.13 11.84 7.18
N ARG A 220 0.91 11.02 6.87
CA ARG A 220 2.33 11.33 7.18
C ARG A 220 2.55 11.60 8.66
N ALA A 221 1.86 10.86 9.52
CA ALA A 221 1.82 11.05 10.96
C ALA A 221 2.92 10.29 11.72
N ALA A 222 3.86 9.63 11.04
CA ALA A 222 4.87 8.78 11.67
C ALA A 222 5.71 9.51 12.72
N GLY A 223 6.14 10.75 12.43
CA GLY A 223 6.90 11.57 13.39
C GLY A 223 6.08 11.96 14.63
N GLU A 224 4.81 12.34 14.44
CA GLU A 224 3.91 12.66 15.56
C GLU A 224 3.59 11.42 16.41
N LEU A 225 3.42 10.26 15.76
CA LEU A 225 3.19 8.99 16.44
C LEU A 225 4.41 8.57 17.27
N SER A 226 5.61 8.69 16.70
CA SER A 226 6.87 8.39 17.41
C SER A 226 7.06 9.30 18.63
N ALA A 227 6.75 10.58 18.48
CA ALA A 227 6.81 11.52 19.60
C ALA A 227 5.77 11.19 20.70
N LEU A 228 4.53 10.84 20.32
CA LEU A 228 3.51 10.41 21.28
C LEU A 228 3.93 9.11 22.01
N GLN A 229 4.54 8.17 21.27
CA GLN A 229 5.07 6.92 21.81
C GLN A 229 6.07 7.18 22.94
N ASP A 230 6.98 8.11 22.73
CA ASP A 230 8.00 8.48 23.72
C ASP A 230 7.42 9.28 24.89
N GLU A 231 6.75 10.38 24.60
CA GLU A 231 6.27 11.34 25.60
C GLU A 231 5.27 10.72 26.57
N ALA A 232 4.38 9.85 26.06
CA ALA A 232 3.37 9.19 26.86
C ALA A 232 3.74 7.75 27.25
N SER A 233 4.96 7.26 26.97
CA SER A 233 5.41 5.89 27.24
C SER A 233 4.42 4.83 26.77
N LEU A 234 3.97 4.94 25.51
CA LEU A 234 2.95 4.08 24.90
C LEU A 234 3.58 2.97 24.06
N PRO A 235 3.30 1.69 24.30
CA PRO A 235 3.68 0.65 23.35
C PRO A 235 2.88 0.79 22.05
N VAL A 236 3.55 0.53 20.93
CA VAL A 236 2.95 0.60 19.60
C VAL A 236 3.12 -0.73 18.90
N VAL A 237 2.02 -1.25 18.37
CA VAL A 237 1.99 -2.34 17.40
C VAL A 237 1.36 -1.84 16.10
N THR A 238 1.67 -2.49 15.00
CA THR A 238 1.16 -2.07 13.70
C THR A 238 0.32 -3.16 13.04
N THR A 239 -0.61 -2.76 12.19
CA THR A 239 -1.20 -3.67 11.22
C THR A 239 -0.26 -3.87 10.03
N ASN A 240 -0.53 -4.83 9.14
CA ASN A 240 0.26 -5.02 7.91
C ASN A 240 0.39 -3.72 7.09
N MET A 241 -0.69 -2.93 6.97
CA MET A 241 -0.67 -1.63 6.28
C MET A 241 -0.01 -0.51 7.07
N GLY A 242 0.11 -0.68 8.37
CA GLY A 242 0.78 0.27 9.28
C GLY A 242 2.27 -0.03 9.45
N LYS A 243 2.80 -1.15 8.89
CA LYS A 243 4.21 -1.49 9.02
C LYS A 243 5.11 -0.34 8.59
N GLY A 244 6.10 0.01 9.43
CA GLY A 244 6.96 1.16 9.24
C GLY A 244 6.38 2.49 9.76
N ALA A 245 5.19 2.50 10.36
CA ALA A 245 4.66 3.71 11.02
C ALA A 245 5.54 4.19 12.19
N VAL A 246 6.25 3.27 12.81
CA VAL A 246 7.27 3.53 13.86
C VAL A 246 8.54 2.76 13.55
N ASP A 247 9.65 3.16 14.15
CA ASP A 247 10.88 2.37 14.19
C ASP A 247 10.65 1.08 14.99
N GLU A 248 10.87 -0.09 14.37
CA GLU A 248 10.71 -1.37 15.06
C GLU A 248 11.93 -1.74 15.94
N HIS A 249 12.97 -0.89 16.00
CA HIS A 249 14.04 -0.96 17.01
C HIS A 249 13.74 -0.10 18.24
N HIS A 250 12.70 0.71 18.20
CA HIS A 250 12.28 1.50 19.34
C HIS A 250 11.88 0.59 20.52
N PRO A 251 12.32 0.86 21.77
CA PRO A 251 12.09 -0.02 22.94
C PRO A 251 10.61 -0.32 23.23
N LEU A 252 9.70 0.53 22.79
CA LEU A 252 8.25 0.37 22.96
C LEU A 252 7.56 -0.13 21.68
N SER A 253 8.29 -0.66 20.70
CA SER A 253 7.68 -1.23 19.48
C SER A 253 7.49 -2.74 19.61
N GLY A 254 6.23 -3.18 19.52
CA GLY A 254 5.83 -4.60 19.50
C GLY A 254 5.73 -5.21 18.10
N GLY A 255 6.11 -4.48 17.03
CA GLY A 255 6.09 -4.97 15.66
C GLY A 255 4.69 -5.11 15.07
N VAL A 256 4.54 -6.02 14.08
CA VAL A 256 3.28 -6.25 13.37
C VAL A 256 2.42 -7.29 14.08
N LEU A 257 1.14 -6.99 14.25
CA LEU A 257 0.11 -7.89 14.76
C LEU A 257 -0.96 -8.24 13.69
N GLY A 258 -2.03 -8.83 14.13
CA GLY A 258 -3.11 -9.38 13.32
C GLY A 258 -2.96 -10.90 13.19
N ALA A 259 -3.12 -11.44 12.00
CA ALA A 259 -3.05 -12.88 11.78
C ALA A 259 -1.64 -13.50 11.93
N LEU A 260 -0.57 -12.69 12.07
CA LEU A 260 0.83 -13.12 12.19
C LEU A 260 1.18 -13.47 13.65
N VAL A 261 0.53 -14.47 14.23
CA VAL A 261 0.68 -14.88 15.65
C VAL A 261 1.03 -16.37 15.81
N GLY A 262 1.42 -17.04 14.75
CA GLY A 262 1.89 -18.43 14.79
C GLY A 262 3.32 -18.57 15.30
N PRO A 263 3.87 -19.81 15.36
CA PRO A 263 5.23 -20.09 15.76
C PRO A 263 6.29 -19.34 14.93
N ARG A 264 7.38 -18.94 15.54
CA ARG A 264 8.45 -18.15 14.90
C ARG A 264 7.99 -16.80 14.36
N SER A 265 6.97 -16.17 15.01
CA SER A 265 6.57 -14.79 14.77
C SER A 265 6.73 -13.94 16.04
N LEU A 266 7.05 -12.67 15.83
CA LEU A 266 7.04 -11.71 16.94
C LEU A 266 5.62 -11.56 17.52
N GLY A 267 4.60 -11.58 16.65
CA GLY A 267 3.19 -11.44 17.03
C GLY A 267 2.74 -12.47 18.05
N ARG A 268 3.31 -13.70 18.05
CA ARG A 268 3.05 -14.72 19.07
C ARG A 268 3.33 -14.24 20.49
N HIS A 269 4.34 -13.42 20.66
CA HIS A 269 4.76 -12.87 21.95
C HIS A 269 4.10 -11.52 22.23
N SER A 270 4.13 -10.63 21.26
CA SER A 270 3.65 -9.25 21.44
C SER A 270 2.12 -9.12 21.47
N VAL A 271 1.36 -10.14 21.05
CA VAL A 271 -0.11 -10.15 21.17
C VAL A 271 -0.57 -9.96 22.62
N ALA A 272 0.21 -10.42 23.60
CA ALA A 272 -0.06 -10.24 25.02
C ALA A 272 -0.20 -8.75 25.41
N LEU A 273 0.48 -7.83 24.70
CA LEU A 273 0.32 -6.39 24.95
C LEU A 273 -1.09 -5.89 24.63
N VAL A 274 -1.75 -6.49 23.65
CA VAL A 274 -3.14 -6.14 23.28
C VAL A 274 -4.13 -6.88 24.16
N GLU A 275 -3.90 -8.17 24.42
CA GLU A 275 -4.81 -9.02 25.23
C GLU A 275 -4.92 -8.55 26.69
N GLU A 276 -3.88 -7.92 27.22
CA GLU A 276 -3.84 -7.35 28.57
C GLU A 276 -4.26 -5.88 28.62
N ALA A 277 -4.53 -5.25 27.47
CA ALA A 277 -4.81 -3.82 27.42
C ALA A 277 -6.16 -3.47 28.08
N ASP A 278 -6.14 -2.43 28.91
CA ASP A 278 -7.34 -1.77 29.43
C ASP A 278 -7.83 -0.62 28.52
N LEU A 279 -6.92 -0.11 27.67
CA LEU A 279 -7.21 0.92 26.67
C LEU A 279 -6.48 0.62 25.35
N VAL A 280 -7.23 0.55 24.26
CA VAL A 280 -6.70 0.41 22.90
C VAL A 280 -6.92 1.69 22.12
N ILE A 281 -5.84 2.25 21.57
CA ILE A 281 -5.86 3.47 20.74
C ILE A 281 -5.66 3.04 19.28
N LEU A 282 -6.72 3.07 18.50
CA LEU A 282 -6.71 2.75 17.07
C LEU A 282 -6.38 4.00 16.27
N VAL A 283 -5.31 3.96 15.47
CA VAL A 283 -4.86 5.11 14.67
C VAL A 283 -4.86 4.75 13.19
N GLY A 284 -5.81 5.31 12.43
CA GLY A 284 -5.91 5.11 10.99
C GLY A 284 -6.00 3.64 10.58
N THR A 285 -6.79 2.85 11.31
CA THR A 285 -7.03 1.45 11.02
C THR A 285 -8.53 1.15 11.01
N ARG A 286 -8.99 0.45 9.99
CA ARG A 286 -10.40 0.05 9.84
C ARG A 286 -10.73 -1.25 10.55
N THR A 287 -9.85 -1.77 11.39
CA THR A 287 -10.05 -2.98 12.19
C THR A 287 -10.56 -4.17 11.35
N ASN A 288 -9.91 -4.40 10.20
CA ASN A 288 -10.30 -5.47 9.30
C ASN A 288 -9.93 -6.86 9.85
N GLN A 289 -10.45 -7.90 9.21
CA GLN A 289 -10.28 -9.29 9.62
C GLN A 289 -8.81 -9.67 9.85
N ASN A 290 -7.93 -9.36 8.89
CA ASN A 290 -6.51 -9.74 8.99
C ASN A 290 -5.73 -8.94 10.03
N GLY A 291 -6.07 -7.66 10.20
CA GLY A 291 -5.39 -6.75 11.14
C GLY A 291 -5.79 -6.95 12.60
N THR A 292 -6.81 -7.77 12.87
CA THR A 292 -7.34 -8.04 14.22
C THR A 292 -7.46 -9.53 14.52
N ASP A 293 -6.87 -10.37 13.69
CA ASP A 293 -7.03 -11.83 13.72
C ASP A 293 -8.50 -12.24 13.85
N SER A 294 -9.31 -11.83 12.87
CA SER A 294 -10.76 -12.08 12.85
C SER A 294 -11.49 -11.51 14.07
N TRP A 295 -11.11 -10.29 14.48
CA TRP A 295 -11.68 -9.51 15.60
C TRP A 295 -11.54 -10.17 16.96
N ARG A 296 -10.54 -11.04 17.15
CA ARG A 296 -10.32 -11.79 18.40
C ARG A 296 -9.32 -11.14 19.34
N GLN A 297 -8.41 -10.29 18.84
CA GLN A 297 -7.27 -9.79 19.64
C GLN A 297 -7.64 -8.70 20.64
N ILE A 298 -8.55 -7.79 20.29
CA ILE A 298 -8.90 -6.68 21.19
C ILE A 298 -9.87 -7.19 22.27
N PRO A 299 -9.51 -7.08 23.58
CA PRO A 299 -10.37 -7.54 24.65
C PRO A 299 -11.71 -6.79 24.67
N ARG A 300 -12.79 -7.50 24.95
CA ARG A 300 -14.11 -6.87 25.09
C ARG A 300 -14.21 -5.92 26.29
N SER A 301 -13.34 -6.09 27.28
CA SER A 301 -13.25 -5.24 28.47
C SER A 301 -12.44 -3.96 28.23
N ALA A 302 -11.64 -3.90 27.18
CA ALA A 302 -10.82 -2.72 26.89
C ALA A 302 -11.68 -1.54 26.42
N SER A 303 -11.41 -0.36 26.94
CA SER A 303 -11.90 0.88 26.36
C SER A 303 -11.19 1.15 25.03
N VAL A 304 -11.86 1.82 24.08
CA VAL A 304 -11.26 2.10 22.77
C VAL A 304 -11.34 3.59 22.47
N ILE A 305 -10.23 4.14 22.00
CA ILE A 305 -10.16 5.44 21.30
C ILE A 305 -9.90 5.13 19.83
N HIS A 306 -10.66 5.72 18.91
CA HIS A 306 -10.48 5.48 17.49
C HIS A 306 -10.30 6.78 16.73
N ILE A 307 -9.12 6.94 16.12
CA ILE A 307 -8.71 8.08 15.29
C ILE A 307 -8.82 7.64 13.83
N ASP A 308 -9.71 8.24 13.08
CA ASP A 308 -9.83 8.03 11.63
C ASP A 308 -10.39 9.27 10.93
N VAL A 309 -9.99 9.49 9.68
CA VAL A 309 -10.49 10.57 8.84
C VAL A 309 -11.91 10.29 8.33
N ASP A 310 -12.28 9.01 8.23
CA ASP A 310 -13.62 8.56 7.84
C ASP A 310 -14.47 8.29 9.10
N PRO A 311 -15.43 9.17 9.43
CA PRO A 311 -16.26 9.00 10.60
C PRO A 311 -17.13 7.72 10.56
N ALA A 312 -17.37 7.12 9.37
CA ALA A 312 -18.12 5.88 9.24
C ALA A 312 -17.30 4.64 9.67
N GLU A 313 -15.97 4.74 9.70
CA GLU A 313 -15.11 3.66 10.19
C GLU A 313 -15.03 3.65 11.72
N ILE A 314 -15.16 4.81 12.37
CA ILE A 314 -15.05 4.94 13.82
C ILE A 314 -16.23 4.28 14.52
N GLY A 315 -15.95 3.29 15.37
CA GLY A 315 -16.99 2.59 16.11
C GLY A 315 -17.70 1.49 15.32
N ARG A 316 -17.26 1.20 14.10
CA ARG A 316 -17.88 0.17 13.24
C ARG A 316 -17.87 -1.23 13.90
N THR A 317 -16.76 -1.59 14.53
CA THR A 317 -16.56 -2.91 15.15
C THR A 317 -16.48 -2.83 16.67
N TYR A 318 -15.80 -1.81 17.18
CA TYR A 318 -15.59 -1.60 18.62
C TYR A 318 -16.19 -0.26 19.00
N GLU A 319 -17.03 -0.22 20.03
CA GLU A 319 -17.48 1.04 20.61
C GLU A 319 -16.27 1.87 21.04
N ALA A 320 -16.21 3.16 20.68
CA ALA A 320 -15.01 3.96 20.84
C ALA A 320 -15.32 5.42 21.13
N VAL A 321 -14.42 6.08 21.85
CA VAL A 321 -14.30 7.54 21.82
C VAL A 321 -13.85 7.94 20.42
N ARG A 322 -14.63 8.80 19.78
CA ARG A 322 -14.55 9.13 18.36
C ARG A 322 -13.67 10.34 18.14
N LEU A 323 -12.51 10.15 17.56
CA LEU A 323 -11.64 11.24 17.12
C LEU A 323 -11.65 11.31 15.58
N ALA A 324 -12.72 11.92 15.04
CA ALA A 324 -12.90 12.09 13.60
C ALA A 324 -11.97 13.20 13.08
N GLY A 325 -10.85 12.83 12.46
CA GLY A 325 -9.86 13.78 11.99
C GLY A 325 -8.63 13.11 11.35
N ASP A 326 -7.77 13.97 10.78
CA ASP A 326 -6.46 13.58 10.26
C ASP A 326 -5.58 13.07 11.41
N ALA A 327 -4.86 11.96 11.18
CA ALA A 327 -4.08 11.32 12.24
C ALA A 327 -2.97 12.24 12.79
N ALA A 328 -2.25 13.00 11.94
CA ALA A 328 -1.20 13.89 12.38
C ALA A 328 -1.74 15.04 13.24
N GLU A 329 -2.83 15.68 12.79
CA GLU A 329 -3.48 16.76 13.54
C GLU A 329 -4.07 16.27 14.87
N THR A 330 -4.66 15.09 14.86
CA THR A 330 -5.25 14.47 16.06
C THR A 330 -4.19 14.08 17.07
N ILE A 331 -3.11 13.43 16.63
CA ILE A 331 -2.00 13.05 17.53
C ILE A 331 -1.31 14.29 18.10
N ARG A 332 -1.09 15.34 17.30
CA ARG A 332 -0.54 16.61 17.79
C ARG A 332 -1.44 17.24 18.87
N ALA A 333 -2.74 17.21 18.67
CA ALA A 333 -3.69 17.70 19.67
C ALA A 333 -3.66 16.87 20.96
N LEU A 334 -3.61 15.54 20.86
CA LEU A 334 -3.47 14.65 22.02
C LEU A 334 -2.17 14.88 22.79
N ARG A 335 -1.05 15.05 22.08
CA ARG A 335 0.24 15.37 22.72
C ARG A 335 0.17 16.68 23.51
N SER A 336 -0.44 17.72 22.94
CA SER A 336 -0.62 19.01 23.62
C SER A 336 -1.45 18.87 24.88
N GLU A 337 -2.53 18.10 24.87
CA GLU A 337 -3.37 17.86 26.04
C GLU A 337 -2.68 16.99 27.10
N LEU A 338 -1.91 15.98 26.66
CA LEU A 338 -1.16 15.09 27.58
C LEU A 338 -0.01 15.79 28.29
N ALA A 339 0.58 16.84 27.69
CA ALA A 339 1.65 17.62 28.31
C ALA A 339 1.24 18.29 29.64
N GLY A 340 -0.07 18.56 29.81
CA GLY A 340 -0.62 19.11 31.06
C GLY A 340 -1.12 18.07 32.07
N ARG A 341 -0.91 16.75 31.80
CA ARG A 341 -1.47 15.68 32.64
C ARG A 341 -0.39 14.91 33.38
N ASP A 342 -0.79 14.34 34.51
CA ASP A 342 0.11 13.45 35.27
C ASP A 342 0.26 12.10 34.57
N LEU A 343 1.46 11.84 34.05
CA LEU A 343 1.88 10.58 33.45
C LEU A 343 2.90 9.82 34.29
N SER A 344 3.08 10.19 35.55
CA SER A 344 4.12 9.62 36.44
C SER A 344 4.00 8.11 36.61
N TYR A 345 2.78 7.59 36.72
CA TYR A 345 2.53 6.14 36.77
C TYR A 345 3.10 5.43 35.55
N ARG A 346 2.79 5.94 34.35
CA ARG A 346 3.23 5.35 33.09
C ARG A 346 4.74 5.43 32.93
N THR A 347 5.31 6.59 33.23
CA THR A 347 6.77 6.79 33.21
C THR A 347 7.48 5.83 34.15
N SER A 348 6.94 5.59 35.36
CA SER A 348 7.49 4.62 36.31
C SER A 348 7.44 3.16 35.81
N LYS A 349 6.55 2.82 34.89
CA LYS A 349 6.41 1.48 34.29
C LYS A 349 7.19 1.30 32.97
N ARG A 350 7.75 2.38 32.41
CA ARG A 350 8.43 2.37 31.12
C ARG A 350 9.55 1.33 31.05
N ASP A 351 10.43 1.31 32.04
CA ASP A 351 11.58 0.39 32.06
C ASP A 351 11.14 -1.08 32.11
N GLN A 352 10.13 -1.40 32.92
CA GLN A 352 9.56 -2.75 32.99
C GLN A 352 8.96 -3.17 31.64
N LEU A 353 8.23 -2.28 30.99
CA LEU A 353 7.62 -2.52 29.68
C LEU A 353 8.69 -2.69 28.58
N THR A 354 9.71 -1.86 28.60
CA THR A 354 10.86 -1.93 27.68
C THR A 354 11.58 -3.29 27.81
N VAL A 355 11.86 -3.74 29.02
CA VAL A 355 12.47 -5.06 29.27
C VAL A 355 11.59 -6.17 28.72
N ARG A 356 10.29 -6.13 28.98
CA ARG A 356 9.32 -7.13 28.49
C ARG A 356 9.28 -7.19 26.97
N ILE A 357 9.21 -6.05 26.28
CA ILE A 357 9.21 -5.99 24.81
C ILE A 357 10.56 -6.50 24.26
N ALA A 358 11.68 -6.16 24.89
CA ALA A 358 12.98 -6.70 24.49
C ALA A 358 13.05 -8.24 24.66
N GLU A 359 12.37 -8.82 25.66
CA GLU A 359 12.25 -10.28 25.82
C GLU A 359 11.44 -10.89 24.67
N PHE A 360 10.35 -10.27 24.22
CA PHE A 360 9.58 -10.72 23.05
C PHE A 360 10.43 -10.76 21.79
N TRP A 361 11.20 -9.71 21.53
CA TRP A 361 12.11 -9.67 20.39
C TRP A 361 13.20 -10.74 20.49
N ARG A 362 13.75 -10.94 21.68
CA ARG A 362 14.78 -11.98 21.91
C ARG A 362 14.23 -13.38 21.73
N ALA A 363 13.03 -13.66 22.23
CA ALA A 363 12.34 -14.94 22.02
C ALA A 363 12.09 -15.21 20.53
N PHE A 364 11.57 -14.24 19.81
CA PHE A 364 11.37 -14.32 18.37
C PHE A 364 12.68 -14.59 17.62
N GLU A 365 13.75 -13.85 17.89
CA GLU A 365 15.06 -14.06 17.25
C GLU A 365 15.61 -15.47 17.56
N THR A 366 15.44 -15.98 18.77
CA THR A 366 15.85 -17.32 19.15
C THR A 366 15.04 -18.39 18.41
N GLU A 367 13.72 -18.25 18.35
CA GLU A 367 12.84 -19.21 17.69
C GLU A 367 13.09 -19.30 16.17
N ARG A 368 13.40 -18.18 15.52
CA ARG A 368 13.62 -18.16 14.06
C ARG A 368 15.04 -18.48 13.63
N GLN A 369 16.02 -18.49 14.55
CA GLN A 369 17.45 -18.58 14.21
C GLN A 369 17.78 -19.77 13.29
N SER A 370 17.19 -20.95 13.54
CA SER A 370 17.46 -22.15 12.76
C SER A 370 16.99 -22.06 11.31
N VAL A 371 15.89 -21.34 11.04
CA VAL A 371 15.35 -21.15 9.68
C VAL A 371 15.93 -19.91 9.02
N ALA A 372 16.18 -18.84 9.76
CA ALA A 372 16.76 -17.59 9.26
C ALA A 372 18.24 -17.73 8.87
N ARG A 373 18.95 -18.73 9.39
CA ARG A 373 20.34 -19.03 9.06
C ARG A 373 20.51 -20.42 8.43
N SER A 374 19.44 -20.97 7.86
CA SER A 374 19.44 -22.28 7.22
C SER A 374 20.24 -22.24 5.92
N ASP A 375 21.13 -23.22 5.74
CA ASP A 375 21.84 -23.47 4.48
C ASP A 375 21.14 -24.54 3.62
N ALA A 376 19.89 -24.86 3.93
CA ALA A 376 19.10 -25.83 3.18
C ALA A 376 18.79 -25.36 1.76
N SER A 377 18.74 -26.31 0.85
CA SER A 377 18.24 -26.14 -0.52
C SER A 377 17.11 -27.18 -0.74
N PRO A 378 15.93 -26.76 -1.17
CA PRO A 378 15.49 -25.37 -1.52
C PRO A 378 15.56 -24.39 -0.35
N ILE A 379 15.79 -23.10 -0.69
CA ILE A 379 16.10 -22.04 0.29
C ILE A 379 14.87 -21.66 1.12
N ARG A 380 15.05 -21.51 2.43
CA ARG A 380 14.00 -21.03 3.33
C ARG A 380 13.70 -19.55 3.06
N PRO A 381 12.41 -19.12 2.92
CA PRO A 381 12.07 -17.71 2.76
C PRO A 381 12.58 -16.83 3.91
N GLU A 382 12.62 -17.34 5.14
CA GLU A 382 13.16 -16.65 6.31
C GLU A 382 14.65 -16.31 6.13
N ARG A 383 15.43 -17.16 5.42
CA ARG A 383 16.84 -16.88 5.11
C ARG A 383 16.96 -15.69 4.16
N ILE A 384 16.11 -15.62 3.14
CA ILE A 384 16.10 -14.49 2.20
C ILE A 384 15.79 -13.18 2.94
N MET A 385 14.77 -13.19 3.81
CA MET A 385 14.41 -12.01 4.61
C MET A 385 15.53 -11.61 5.57
N PHE A 386 16.22 -12.59 6.17
CA PHE A 386 17.36 -12.33 7.05
C PHE A 386 18.49 -11.61 6.31
N GLU A 387 18.91 -12.12 5.15
CA GLU A 387 19.98 -11.49 4.35
C GLU A 387 19.57 -10.12 3.82
N LEU A 388 18.34 -9.96 3.35
CA LEU A 388 17.81 -8.68 2.90
C LEU A 388 17.83 -7.63 4.04
N GLN A 389 17.44 -8.04 5.26
CA GLN A 389 17.43 -7.14 6.43
C GLN A 389 18.81 -6.55 6.73
N GLN A 390 19.89 -7.31 6.51
CA GLN A 390 21.27 -6.82 6.77
C GLN A 390 21.71 -5.73 5.78
N LEU A 391 21.09 -5.67 4.60
CA LEU A 391 21.46 -4.78 3.51
C LEU A 391 20.51 -3.58 3.36
N MET A 392 19.31 -3.67 3.95
CA MET A 392 18.34 -2.58 3.91
C MET A 392 18.82 -1.36 4.70
N THR A 393 18.44 -0.19 4.22
CA THR A 393 18.59 1.10 4.93
C THR A 393 17.22 1.70 5.24
N ALA A 394 17.18 2.75 6.05
CA ALA A 394 15.95 3.49 6.34
C ALA A 394 15.29 4.10 5.08
N ASP A 395 16.06 4.30 4.02
CA ASP A 395 15.58 4.83 2.73
C ASP A 395 15.06 3.72 1.79
N THR A 396 15.26 2.44 2.13
CA THR A 396 14.80 1.34 1.28
C THR A 396 13.28 1.24 1.29
N THR A 397 12.66 1.33 0.11
CA THR A 397 11.25 1.01 -0.07
C THR A 397 11.09 -0.48 -0.37
N VAL A 398 10.35 -1.17 0.49
CA VAL A 398 10.05 -2.59 0.35
C VAL A 398 8.64 -2.76 -0.19
N VAL A 399 8.52 -3.45 -1.32
CA VAL A 399 7.23 -3.79 -1.93
C VAL A 399 7.06 -5.30 -1.88
N ALA A 400 5.87 -5.79 -1.64
CA ALA A 400 5.60 -7.20 -1.76
C ALA A 400 4.29 -7.46 -2.51
N ASP A 401 4.23 -8.59 -3.19
CA ASP A 401 2.97 -9.07 -3.75
C ASP A 401 2.04 -9.57 -2.64
N ALA A 402 0.80 -9.82 -2.97
CA ALA A 402 -0.17 -10.46 -2.08
C ALA A 402 0.28 -11.86 -1.61
N SER A 403 -0.55 -12.52 -0.81
CA SER A 403 -0.31 -13.88 -0.33
C SER A 403 0.95 -13.98 0.58
N TYR A 404 1.73 -15.05 0.47
CA TYR A 404 2.88 -15.33 1.33
C TYR A 404 3.98 -14.27 1.24
N SER A 405 4.24 -13.69 0.08
CA SER A 405 5.26 -12.65 -0.11
C SER A 405 5.08 -11.50 0.88
N SER A 406 3.85 -10.97 0.98
CA SER A 406 3.57 -9.88 1.93
C SER A 406 3.61 -10.33 3.39
N MET A 407 3.30 -11.61 3.68
CA MET A 407 3.37 -12.15 5.04
C MET A 407 4.82 -12.36 5.49
N TRP A 408 5.69 -12.83 4.60
CA TRP A 408 7.13 -12.92 4.88
C TRP A 408 7.72 -11.54 5.16
N VAL A 409 7.41 -10.55 4.30
CA VAL A 409 7.87 -9.17 4.50
C VAL A 409 7.34 -8.58 5.81
N ALA A 410 6.05 -8.70 6.08
CA ALA A 410 5.46 -8.13 7.30
C ALA A 410 5.96 -8.80 8.58
N GLY A 411 6.18 -10.12 8.55
CA GLY A 411 6.54 -10.92 9.73
C GLY A 411 8.04 -11.04 10.01
N GLN A 412 8.90 -10.88 8.98
CA GLN A 412 10.33 -11.18 9.12
C GLN A 412 11.25 -9.95 8.99
N LEU A 413 10.82 -8.90 8.28
CA LEU A 413 11.61 -7.67 8.18
C LEU A 413 11.23 -6.68 9.28
N ARG A 414 12.21 -5.86 9.69
CA ARG A 414 12.04 -4.76 10.65
C ARG A 414 12.12 -3.42 9.95
N ALA A 415 11.24 -2.50 10.30
CA ALA A 415 11.36 -1.10 9.91
C ALA A 415 12.50 -0.42 10.70
N LEU A 416 13.33 0.36 10.01
CA LEU A 416 14.56 0.96 10.54
C LEU A 416 14.38 2.44 10.92
N SER A 417 13.23 3.02 10.62
CA SER A 417 12.90 4.41 10.99
C SER A 417 11.38 4.63 10.96
N PRO A 418 10.87 5.63 11.70
CA PRO A 418 9.48 6.06 11.57
C PRO A 418 9.20 6.56 10.15
N GLY A 419 8.17 6.03 9.51
CA GLY A 419 7.78 6.39 8.16
C GLY A 419 8.44 5.58 7.04
N MET A 420 9.34 4.62 7.36
CA MET A 420 9.87 3.68 6.35
C MET A 420 8.75 2.97 5.61
N ARG A 421 8.90 2.80 4.28
CA ARG A 421 7.79 2.39 3.42
C ARG A 421 7.80 0.90 3.11
N PHE A 422 6.68 0.26 3.47
CA PHE A 422 6.34 -1.11 3.09
C PHE A 422 5.03 -1.07 2.31
N LEU A 423 5.09 -1.34 1.00
CA LEU A 423 3.91 -1.31 0.13
C LEU A 423 3.36 -2.72 -0.04
N LEU A 424 2.22 -2.97 0.57
CA LEU A 424 1.54 -4.25 0.53
C LEU A 424 0.14 -4.07 -0.07
N PRO A 425 -0.31 -4.91 -1.02
CA PRO A 425 -1.65 -4.85 -1.58
C PRO A 425 -2.64 -5.51 -0.62
N ARG A 426 -3.17 -4.74 0.32
CA ARG A 426 -4.04 -5.24 1.40
C ARG A 426 -5.47 -4.68 1.37
N GLY A 427 -5.85 -4.03 0.29
CA GLY A 427 -7.24 -3.66 0.03
C GLY A 427 -8.10 -4.88 -0.32
N LEU A 428 -7.82 -5.47 -1.46
CA LEU A 428 -8.40 -6.72 -1.96
C LEU A 428 -7.41 -7.88 -1.99
N ALA A 429 -6.11 -7.58 -1.90
CA ALA A 429 -5.02 -8.55 -1.95
C ALA A 429 -4.94 -9.34 -3.28
N GLY A 430 -5.09 -8.65 -4.40
CA GLY A 430 -4.89 -9.25 -5.73
C GLY A 430 -3.45 -9.70 -5.96
N LEU A 431 -3.28 -10.85 -6.65
CA LEU A 431 -1.97 -11.36 -7.05
C LEU A 431 -1.43 -10.59 -8.27
N GLY A 432 -0.10 -10.53 -8.39
CA GLY A 432 0.60 -9.92 -9.52
C GLY A 432 0.85 -8.42 -9.37
N TRP A 433 0.63 -7.85 -8.20
CA TRP A 433 0.76 -6.40 -8.00
C TRP A 433 2.10 -5.96 -7.45
N GLY A 434 2.96 -6.88 -7.02
CA GLY A 434 4.26 -6.54 -6.46
C GLY A 434 5.14 -5.74 -7.42
N LEU A 435 5.38 -6.24 -8.62
CA LEU A 435 6.20 -5.55 -9.62
C LEU A 435 5.61 -4.19 -10.04
N PRO A 436 4.34 -4.08 -10.47
CA PRO A 436 3.80 -2.78 -10.88
C PRO A 436 3.72 -1.76 -9.75
N LEU A 437 3.43 -2.15 -8.50
CA LEU A 437 3.55 -1.25 -7.34
C LEU A 437 4.98 -0.71 -7.18
N ALA A 438 5.99 -1.58 -7.35
CA ALA A 438 7.39 -1.19 -7.27
C ALA A 438 7.81 -0.24 -8.41
N LEU A 439 7.27 -0.44 -9.62
CA LEU A 439 7.48 0.48 -10.74
C LEU A 439 6.94 1.87 -10.41
N GLY A 440 5.71 1.96 -9.92
CA GLY A 440 5.12 3.22 -9.46
C GLY A 440 5.90 3.87 -8.32
N ALA A 441 6.34 3.08 -7.35
CA ALA A 441 7.16 3.53 -6.24
C ALA A 441 8.50 4.11 -6.72
N LYS A 442 9.17 3.45 -7.65
CA LYS A 442 10.45 3.93 -8.21
C LYS A 442 10.31 5.19 -9.06
N VAL A 443 9.19 5.34 -9.77
CA VAL A 443 8.85 6.60 -10.47
C VAL A 443 8.63 7.74 -9.49
N ALA A 444 8.05 7.47 -8.32
CA ALA A 444 7.81 8.47 -7.28
C ALA A 444 9.10 8.90 -6.56
N GLU A 445 10.00 7.97 -6.29
CA GLU A 445 11.26 8.18 -5.55
C GLU A 445 12.45 7.57 -6.33
N PRO A 446 12.91 8.26 -7.41
CA PRO A 446 13.89 7.70 -8.35
C PRO A 446 15.25 7.41 -7.70
N ASP A 447 15.62 8.13 -6.65
CA ASP A 447 16.93 8.03 -6.01
C ASP A 447 16.99 6.98 -4.89
N LYS A 448 15.83 6.52 -4.38
CA LYS A 448 15.80 5.55 -3.28
C LYS A 448 15.86 4.11 -3.77
N PRO A 449 16.50 3.20 -3.03
CA PRO A 449 16.46 1.78 -3.33
C PRO A 449 15.01 1.25 -3.23
N VAL A 450 14.59 0.47 -4.24
CA VAL A 450 13.30 -0.22 -4.26
C VAL A 450 13.55 -1.70 -4.47
N VAL A 451 13.02 -2.52 -3.58
CA VAL A 451 13.01 -3.97 -3.69
C VAL A 451 11.57 -4.49 -3.69
N THR A 452 11.28 -5.43 -4.58
CA THR A 452 9.96 -6.11 -4.58
C THR A 452 10.12 -7.60 -4.41
N ILE A 453 9.31 -8.18 -3.52
CA ILE A 453 9.25 -9.61 -3.24
C ILE A 453 7.93 -10.15 -3.80
N VAL A 454 8.03 -11.09 -4.73
CA VAL A 454 6.88 -11.67 -5.42
C VAL A 454 6.94 -13.20 -5.35
N GLY A 455 5.80 -13.88 -5.28
CA GLY A 455 5.76 -15.33 -5.50
C GLY A 455 5.69 -15.65 -7.00
N ASP A 456 6.16 -16.81 -7.41
CA ASP A 456 6.13 -17.29 -8.80
C ASP A 456 4.72 -17.24 -9.40
N GLY A 457 3.70 -17.69 -8.67
CA GLY A 457 2.31 -17.64 -9.11
C GLY A 457 1.75 -16.24 -9.29
N GLY A 458 2.08 -15.31 -8.37
CA GLY A 458 1.68 -13.91 -8.50
C GLY A 458 2.44 -13.20 -9.63
N PHE A 459 3.74 -13.43 -9.73
CA PHE A 459 4.60 -12.81 -10.73
C PHE A 459 4.18 -13.18 -12.18
N ALA A 460 3.59 -14.35 -12.37
CA ALA A 460 3.06 -14.78 -13.66
C ALA A 460 1.99 -13.84 -14.24
N HIS A 461 1.30 -13.07 -13.40
CA HIS A 461 0.33 -12.09 -13.84
C HIS A 461 0.94 -10.78 -14.36
N SER A 462 2.22 -10.49 -14.05
CA SER A 462 2.83 -9.18 -14.30
C SER A 462 4.21 -9.21 -14.93
N TRP A 463 4.78 -10.36 -15.26
CA TRP A 463 6.14 -10.45 -15.81
C TRP A 463 6.36 -9.63 -17.09
N ALA A 464 5.30 -9.38 -17.89
CA ALA A 464 5.40 -8.49 -19.05
C ALA A 464 5.89 -7.07 -18.69
N GLU A 465 5.64 -6.62 -17.47
CA GLU A 465 6.09 -5.31 -16.98
C GLU A 465 7.60 -5.25 -16.69
N LEU A 466 8.32 -6.37 -16.80
CA LEU A 466 9.79 -6.35 -16.86
C LEU A 466 10.29 -5.53 -18.05
N GLU A 467 9.60 -5.60 -19.19
CA GLU A 467 9.90 -4.74 -20.35
C GLU A 467 9.68 -3.26 -20.00
N THR A 468 8.59 -2.93 -19.30
CA THR A 468 8.34 -1.56 -18.81
C THR A 468 9.45 -1.09 -17.88
N MET A 469 9.92 -1.94 -16.97
CA MET A 469 11.02 -1.66 -16.05
C MET A 469 12.32 -1.34 -16.81
N VAL A 470 12.67 -2.16 -17.77
CA VAL A 470 13.90 -2.01 -18.59
C VAL A 470 13.81 -0.78 -19.48
N ARG A 471 12.72 -0.62 -20.24
CA ARG A 471 12.49 0.53 -21.15
C ARG A 471 12.48 1.86 -20.41
N SER A 472 11.92 1.88 -19.20
CA SER A 472 11.86 3.09 -18.37
C SER A 472 13.14 3.29 -17.54
N LYS A 473 14.12 2.39 -17.62
CA LYS A 473 15.41 2.42 -16.89
C LYS A 473 15.19 2.56 -15.37
N LEU A 474 14.28 1.78 -14.81
CA LEU A 474 13.97 1.81 -13.38
C LEU A 474 14.81 0.75 -12.63
N PRO A 475 15.82 1.16 -11.84
CA PRO A 475 16.65 0.24 -11.06
C PRO A 475 15.86 -0.29 -9.86
N ILE A 476 15.25 -1.47 -10.03
CA ILE A 476 14.47 -2.18 -9.03
C ILE A 476 15.06 -3.57 -8.87
N LEU A 477 15.22 -4.02 -7.62
CA LEU A 477 15.51 -5.41 -7.31
C LEU A 477 14.19 -6.20 -7.22
N VAL A 478 14.04 -7.18 -8.11
CA VAL A 478 12.89 -8.10 -8.12
C VAL A 478 13.34 -9.45 -7.55
N ILE A 479 12.76 -9.88 -6.44
CA ILE A 479 13.02 -11.19 -5.82
C ILE A 479 11.79 -12.07 -6.04
N VAL A 480 11.95 -13.12 -6.87
CA VAL A 480 10.91 -14.12 -7.12
C VAL A 480 11.12 -15.30 -6.19
N LEU A 481 10.18 -15.53 -5.29
CA LEU A 481 10.14 -16.73 -4.44
C LEU A 481 9.48 -17.86 -5.25
N ASN A 482 10.31 -18.68 -5.90
CA ASN A 482 9.84 -19.79 -6.73
C ASN A 482 9.76 -21.07 -5.91
N ASN A 483 8.53 -21.48 -5.56
CA ASN A 483 8.26 -22.77 -4.89
C ASN A 483 7.35 -23.69 -5.73
N GLY A 484 6.98 -23.32 -6.95
CA GLY A 484 6.16 -24.12 -7.87
C GLY A 484 4.70 -24.29 -7.45
N ILE A 485 4.21 -23.49 -6.46
CA ILE A 485 2.88 -23.69 -5.88
C ILE A 485 2.20 -22.38 -5.49
N LEU A 486 0.86 -22.38 -5.44
CA LEU A 486 0.06 -21.40 -4.72
C LEU A 486 0.06 -21.73 -3.22
N GLY A 487 1.14 -21.40 -2.51
CA GLY A 487 1.39 -21.86 -1.14
C GLY A 487 0.25 -21.53 -0.18
N PHE A 488 -0.24 -20.27 -0.15
CA PHE A 488 -1.36 -19.89 0.71
C PHE A 488 -2.62 -20.71 0.43
N GLN A 489 -2.96 -20.91 -0.85
CA GLN A 489 -4.18 -21.63 -1.23
C GLN A 489 -4.06 -23.12 -0.86
N ARG A 490 -2.91 -23.74 -1.16
CA ARG A 490 -2.63 -25.13 -0.77
C ARG A 490 -2.82 -25.33 0.75
N ASP A 491 -2.20 -24.47 1.53
CA ASP A 491 -2.19 -24.64 2.99
C ASP A 491 -3.55 -24.29 3.61
N ALA A 492 -4.27 -23.29 3.07
CA ALA A 492 -5.64 -22.98 3.48
C ALA A 492 -6.63 -24.11 3.15
N GLU A 493 -6.51 -24.71 1.97
CA GLU A 493 -7.34 -25.88 1.59
C GLU A 493 -6.99 -27.09 2.44
N THR A 494 -5.70 -27.35 2.67
CA THR A 494 -5.23 -28.45 3.53
C THR A 494 -5.73 -28.28 4.97
N ALA A 495 -5.62 -27.08 5.54
CA ALA A 495 -6.09 -26.81 6.89
C ALA A 495 -7.61 -26.97 7.05
N LYS A 496 -8.39 -26.65 6.00
CA LYS A 496 -9.84 -26.71 6.02
C LYS A 496 -10.42 -28.05 5.60
N PHE A 497 -9.82 -28.70 4.60
CA PHE A 497 -10.38 -29.88 3.93
C PHE A 497 -9.48 -31.14 4.03
N GLY A 498 -8.28 -31.03 4.60
CA GLY A 498 -7.30 -32.13 4.64
C GLY A 498 -6.67 -32.48 3.29
N LYS A 499 -6.98 -31.76 2.24
CA LYS A 499 -6.47 -31.91 0.87
C LYS A 499 -6.56 -30.60 0.10
N PHE A 500 -5.90 -30.51 -1.04
CA PHE A 500 -5.91 -29.34 -1.90
C PHE A 500 -6.17 -29.68 -3.36
N THR A 501 -6.60 -28.69 -4.14
CA THR A 501 -6.91 -28.83 -5.57
C THR A 501 -5.62 -28.86 -6.41
N THR A 502 -5.68 -29.51 -7.58
CA THR A 502 -4.54 -29.59 -8.52
C THR A 502 -4.13 -28.22 -9.07
N ALA A 503 -5.03 -27.22 -9.02
CA ALA A 503 -4.75 -25.85 -9.43
C ALA A 503 -3.70 -25.14 -8.55
N CYS A 504 -3.36 -25.69 -7.38
CA CYS A 504 -2.29 -25.16 -6.54
C CYS A 504 -0.89 -25.42 -7.06
N SER A 505 -0.70 -26.35 -8.00
CA SER A 505 0.61 -26.76 -8.52
C SER A 505 0.88 -26.17 -9.89
N PHE A 506 2.12 -25.71 -10.11
CA PHE A 506 2.58 -25.16 -11.38
C PHE A 506 3.60 -26.09 -12.06
N ALA A 507 3.80 -25.90 -13.37
CA ALA A 507 4.96 -26.41 -14.06
C ALA A 507 6.22 -25.64 -13.62
N ASP A 508 7.40 -26.23 -13.82
CA ASP A 508 8.66 -25.51 -13.61
C ASP A 508 8.82 -24.41 -14.67
N VAL A 509 8.70 -23.15 -14.24
CA VAL A 509 8.87 -21.98 -15.08
C VAL A 509 10.21 -21.33 -14.73
N ASP A 510 11.04 -21.10 -15.74
CA ASP A 510 12.32 -20.43 -15.60
C ASP A 510 12.13 -18.91 -15.72
N HIS A 511 11.95 -18.24 -14.57
CA HIS A 511 11.72 -16.80 -14.51
C HIS A 511 12.98 -16.00 -14.85
N GLN A 512 14.18 -16.58 -14.66
CA GLN A 512 15.42 -15.97 -15.14
C GLN A 512 15.38 -15.77 -16.66
N LYS A 513 15.04 -16.84 -17.42
CA LYS A 513 14.95 -16.74 -18.89
C LYS A 513 13.87 -15.78 -19.37
N ILE A 514 12.73 -15.71 -18.66
CA ILE A 514 11.69 -14.71 -18.95
C ILE A 514 12.23 -13.30 -18.79
N ALA A 515 12.95 -13.03 -17.70
CA ALA A 515 13.54 -11.73 -17.45
C ALA A 515 14.59 -11.35 -18.49
N GLU A 516 15.47 -12.28 -18.84
CA GLU A 516 16.50 -12.11 -19.88
C GLU A 516 15.86 -11.82 -21.26
N ALA A 517 14.76 -12.49 -21.60
CA ALA A 517 14.00 -12.24 -22.82
C ALA A 517 13.36 -10.85 -22.85
N CYS A 518 13.05 -10.26 -21.69
CA CYS A 518 12.61 -8.88 -21.55
C CYS A 518 13.77 -7.87 -21.49
N GLY A 519 15.04 -8.32 -21.59
CA GLY A 519 16.22 -7.49 -21.47
C GLY A 519 16.62 -7.12 -20.03
N CYS A 520 16.01 -7.76 -19.03
CA CYS A 520 16.34 -7.57 -17.62
C CYS A 520 17.45 -8.54 -17.20
N PRO A 521 18.60 -8.08 -16.67
CA PRO A 521 19.59 -8.96 -16.06
C PRO A 521 18.95 -9.81 -14.96
N ALA A 522 19.26 -11.11 -14.96
CA ALA A 522 18.64 -12.02 -14.01
C ALA A 522 19.60 -13.14 -13.56
N VAL A 523 19.27 -13.76 -12.44
CA VAL A 523 19.98 -14.93 -11.90
C VAL A 523 19.01 -15.85 -11.19
N ARG A 524 19.19 -17.16 -11.34
CA ARG A 524 18.48 -18.20 -10.57
C ARG A 524 19.40 -18.72 -9.47
N ILE A 525 18.94 -18.66 -8.22
CA ILE A 525 19.70 -19.02 -7.02
C ILE A 525 19.08 -20.25 -6.35
N SER A 526 19.91 -21.26 -6.10
CA SER A 526 19.57 -22.47 -5.35
C SER A 526 20.48 -22.68 -4.13
N ASP A 527 21.62 -21.97 -4.06
CA ASP A 527 22.53 -21.97 -2.92
C ASP A 527 22.32 -20.68 -2.09
N PRO A 528 21.97 -20.79 -0.81
CA PRO A 528 21.78 -19.60 0.05
C PRO A 528 23.06 -18.76 0.23
N ALA A 529 24.25 -19.32 0.00
CA ALA A 529 25.51 -18.58 0.08
C ALA A 529 25.64 -17.49 -1.00
N ASP A 530 24.90 -17.60 -2.10
CA ASP A 530 24.90 -16.61 -3.18
C ASP A 530 24.00 -15.38 -2.89
N LEU A 531 23.06 -15.50 -1.94
CA LEU A 531 22.07 -14.45 -1.65
C LEU A 531 22.70 -13.08 -1.34
N PRO A 532 23.68 -12.95 -0.41
CA PRO A 532 24.21 -11.64 -0.03
C PRO A 532 24.76 -10.86 -1.23
N ARG A 533 25.54 -11.53 -2.08
CA ARG A 533 26.19 -10.93 -3.27
C ARG A 533 25.17 -10.34 -4.24
N TYR A 534 24.11 -11.06 -4.55
CA TYR A 534 23.13 -10.61 -5.53
C TYR A 534 22.12 -9.62 -4.95
N LEU A 535 21.79 -9.73 -3.66
CA LEU A 535 20.97 -8.73 -2.96
C LEU A 535 21.69 -7.39 -2.88
N GLU A 536 22.98 -7.38 -2.52
CA GLU A 536 23.80 -6.16 -2.50
C GLU A 536 23.86 -5.51 -3.87
N ARG A 537 24.15 -6.29 -4.93
CA ARG A 537 24.16 -5.81 -6.31
C ARG A 537 22.81 -5.21 -6.71
N GLY A 538 21.69 -5.85 -6.35
CA GLY A 538 20.35 -5.36 -6.71
C GLY A 538 19.95 -4.08 -5.98
N LEU A 539 20.44 -3.88 -4.76
CA LEU A 539 20.20 -2.67 -3.96
C LEU A 539 21.15 -1.52 -4.28
N SER A 540 22.26 -1.77 -5.02
CA SER A 540 23.23 -0.70 -5.40
C SER A 540 22.65 0.36 -6.33
N GLY A 541 21.52 0.06 -7.02
CA GLY A 541 20.87 1.00 -7.94
C GLY A 541 21.53 1.12 -9.32
N GLU A 542 22.51 0.25 -9.66
CA GLU A 542 23.20 0.28 -10.97
C GLU A 542 22.30 -0.07 -12.17
N GLY A 543 21.14 -0.71 -11.91
CA GLY A 543 20.15 -1.07 -12.93
C GLY A 543 19.12 -2.05 -12.39
N PRO A 544 18.15 -2.46 -13.21
CA PRO A 544 17.18 -3.48 -12.82
C PRO A 544 17.88 -4.85 -12.68
N LEU A 545 17.46 -5.63 -11.69
CA LEU A 545 17.93 -7.00 -11.48
C LEU A 545 16.78 -7.89 -11.01
N LEU A 546 16.63 -9.06 -11.62
CA LEU A 546 15.75 -10.10 -11.11
C LEU A 546 16.57 -11.23 -10.47
N ILE A 547 16.19 -11.62 -9.26
CA ILE A 547 16.72 -12.79 -8.56
C ILE A 547 15.59 -13.79 -8.40
N GLU A 548 15.67 -14.90 -9.11
CA GLU A 548 14.77 -16.04 -8.91
C GLU A 548 15.37 -16.95 -7.85
N VAL A 549 14.72 -17.08 -6.71
CA VAL A 549 15.20 -17.93 -5.61
C VAL A 549 14.33 -19.17 -5.52
N MET A 550 14.98 -20.35 -5.64
CA MET A 550 14.30 -21.63 -5.46
C MET A 550 13.99 -21.86 -4.00
N THR A 551 12.72 -21.71 -3.62
CA THR A 551 12.30 -21.73 -2.22
C THR A 551 11.61 -23.01 -1.80
N ASP A 552 11.73 -23.34 -0.51
CA ASP A 552 11.13 -24.53 0.09
C ASP A 552 9.59 -24.48 -0.03
N PRO A 553 8.98 -25.43 -0.77
CA PRO A 553 7.53 -25.50 -0.92
C PRO A 553 6.81 -25.88 0.38
N GLY A 554 7.50 -26.43 1.37
CA GLY A 554 6.97 -26.75 2.70
C GLY A 554 6.93 -25.55 3.65
N ALA A 555 7.58 -24.43 3.30
CA ALA A 555 7.61 -23.25 4.14
C ALA A 555 6.30 -22.45 4.05
N HIS A 556 5.74 -22.10 5.19
CA HIS A 556 4.58 -21.21 5.29
C HIS A 556 4.80 -20.13 6.36
N PRO A 557 4.24 -18.92 6.17
CA PRO A 557 4.29 -17.86 7.17
C PRO A 557 3.50 -18.25 8.43
N PRO A 558 3.88 -17.71 9.60
CA PRO A 558 3.30 -18.06 10.90
C PRO A 558 1.91 -17.41 11.10
N LEU A 559 0.92 -17.87 10.33
CA LEU A 559 -0.46 -17.39 10.43
C LEU A 559 -1.28 -18.18 11.45
N SER A 560 -2.15 -17.50 12.17
CA SER A 560 -3.12 -18.14 13.10
C SER A 560 -3.96 -19.23 12.42
N LEU A 561 -4.26 -19.06 11.13
CA LEU A 561 -5.00 -20.02 10.30
C LEU A 561 -4.29 -21.38 10.22
N PHE A 562 -2.97 -21.40 10.30
CA PHE A 562 -2.15 -22.61 10.15
C PHE A 562 -1.69 -23.23 11.49
N ALA A 563 -2.16 -22.70 12.62
CA ALA A 563 -1.74 -23.15 13.96
C ALA A 563 -1.97 -24.66 14.21
N ALA A 564 -2.92 -25.28 13.51
CA ALA A 564 -3.16 -26.73 13.60
C ALA A 564 -2.10 -27.52 12.81
N MET A 565 -1.60 -27.01 11.70
CA MET A 565 -0.55 -27.61 10.88
C MET A 565 0.80 -27.59 11.60
N ASP A 566 1.11 -26.48 12.28
CA ASP A 566 2.33 -26.30 13.07
C ASP A 566 2.44 -27.24 14.26
N ARG A 567 1.33 -27.82 14.75
CA ARG A 567 1.32 -28.80 15.86
C ARG A 567 1.55 -30.23 15.39
N ALA A 568 1.39 -30.47 14.10
CA ALA A 568 1.54 -31.81 13.49
C ALA A 568 2.91 -32.03 12.85
N ALA A 569 3.71 -30.98 12.68
CA ALA A 569 5.07 -30.96 12.19
C ALA A 569 6.08 -30.91 13.36
#